data_001812193d75b386350ddd6838ff4999
#
_entry.id   001812193d75b386350ddd6838ff4999
#
_cell.length_a   1.000
_cell.length_b   1.000
_cell.length_c   1.000
_cell.angle_alpha   90.00
_cell.angle_beta   90.00
_cell.angle_gamma   90.00
#
_symmetry.space_group_name_H-M   'P 1'
#
loop_
_entity.id
_entity.type
_entity.pdbx_description
1 polymer ?
#
loop_
_entity_poly.entity_id
_entity_poly.type
_entity_poly.pdbx_seq_one_letter_code
_entity_poly.pdbx_strand_id
1 'polypeptide(L)'
;MNENSHNIAVTGIIIKDRKYLITQRALTKRNFPGKWTVPGGNLEIKDYINKPKDTSVHWYNVLEEVLKREVKEEVGLEIKNMGYITNMTFIQPDNSPMLIISLSAEHDTGEVVLNNESINYKWVDADEAKNYDLIEGIYEEIVMLDNLLKGNKVDWKKDLK
;
A
#
# COMPACT_ATOMS: atom_id res chain seq x y z
N MET A 1 -1.76 -20.90 16.87
CA MET A 1 -1.91 -20.44 15.46
C MET A 1 -1.38 -21.56 14.58
N ASN A 2 -2.03 -21.85 13.46
CA ASN A 2 -1.51 -22.86 12.52
C ASN A 2 -0.18 -22.33 11.95
N GLU A 3 0.89 -23.15 11.91
CA GLU A 3 2.23 -22.75 11.41
C GLU A 3 2.23 -22.18 9.98
N ASN A 4 1.19 -22.43 9.23
CA ASN A 4 1.01 -21.96 7.84
C ASN A 4 0.10 -20.71 7.72
N SER A 5 -0.36 -20.12 8.84
CA SER A 5 -1.24 -18.95 8.81
C SER A 5 -0.42 -17.66 8.68
N HIS A 6 -0.78 -16.82 7.73
CA HIS A 6 -0.20 -15.49 7.52
C HIS A 6 -1.26 -14.41 7.75
N ASN A 7 -0.88 -13.32 8.38
CA ASN A 7 -1.63 -12.06 8.26
C ASN A 7 -1.43 -11.53 6.84
N ILE A 8 -2.48 -10.97 6.27
CA ILE A 8 -2.45 -10.43 4.90
C ILE A 8 -2.72 -8.93 4.97
N ALA A 9 -1.90 -8.15 4.30
CA ALA A 9 -2.11 -6.72 4.12
C ALA A 9 -1.97 -6.32 2.65
N VAL A 10 -2.56 -5.21 2.29
CA VAL A 10 -2.40 -4.57 0.99
C VAL A 10 -1.90 -3.16 1.18
N THR A 11 -0.96 -2.74 0.34
CA THR A 11 -0.48 -1.36 0.26
C THR A 11 -0.73 -0.81 -1.13
N GLY A 12 -0.85 0.51 -1.25
CA GLY A 12 -1.12 1.15 -2.54
C GLY A 12 -0.23 2.34 -2.83
N ILE A 13 0.48 2.30 -3.96
CA ILE A 13 1.15 3.47 -4.52
C ILE A 13 0.14 4.23 -5.37
N ILE A 14 -0.33 5.37 -4.85
CA ILE A 14 -1.34 6.20 -5.52
C ILE A 14 -0.66 7.17 -6.46
N ILE A 15 -1.11 7.20 -7.71
CA ILE A 15 -0.55 7.99 -8.81
C ILE A 15 -1.44 9.20 -9.09
N LYS A 16 -0.86 10.38 -9.11
CA LYS A 16 -1.50 11.64 -9.56
C LYS A 16 -0.47 12.49 -10.31
N ASP A 17 -0.76 12.85 -11.55
CA ASP A 17 0.10 13.73 -12.36
C ASP A 17 1.56 13.25 -12.40
N ARG A 18 1.78 11.93 -12.56
CA ARG A 18 3.10 11.26 -12.57
C ARG A 18 3.88 11.40 -11.26
N LYS A 19 3.19 11.70 -10.16
CA LYS A 19 3.73 11.68 -8.80
C LYS A 19 3.05 10.60 -7.97
N TYR A 20 3.74 10.18 -6.93
CA TYR A 20 3.35 9.11 -6.02
C TYR A 20 3.08 9.65 -4.63
N LEU A 21 1.98 9.25 -4.02
CA LEU A 21 1.64 9.68 -2.66
C LEU A 21 2.47 8.89 -1.64
N ILE A 22 3.19 9.61 -0.80
CA ILE A 22 3.81 9.07 0.41
C ILE A 22 3.24 9.77 1.64
N THR A 23 3.12 9.04 2.73
CA THR A 23 2.63 9.54 4.02
C THR A 23 3.65 9.31 5.12
N GLN A 24 3.74 10.19 6.09
CA GLN A 24 4.61 10.04 7.24
C GLN A 24 3.82 9.50 8.43
N ARG A 25 4.20 8.34 8.92
CA ARG A 25 3.57 7.66 10.05
C ARG A 25 3.64 8.50 11.32
N ALA A 26 2.55 8.51 12.08
CA ALA A 26 2.52 9.16 13.38
C ALA A 26 3.56 8.55 14.33
N LEU A 27 4.14 9.39 15.20
CA LEU A 27 5.14 8.97 16.18
C LEU A 27 4.57 8.00 17.24
N THR A 28 3.25 7.96 17.38
CA THR A 28 2.51 7.05 18.27
C THR A 28 2.35 5.63 17.71
N LYS A 29 2.70 5.40 16.44
CA LYS A 29 2.59 4.06 15.84
C LYS A 29 3.64 3.12 16.42
N ARG A 30 3.23 1.88 16.73
CA ARG A 30 4.12 0.85 17.28
C ARG A 30 5.23 0.45 16.30
N ASN A 31 4.87 0.30 15.01
CA ASN A 31 5.81 -0.13 13.98
C ASN A 31 6.21 1.08 13.13
N PHE A 32 7.50 1.27 12.92
CA PHE A 32 8.09 2.31 12.07
C PHE A 32 7.56 3.73 12.36
N PRO A 33 7.56 4.22 13.63
CA PRO A 33 7.11 5.57 13.94
C PRO A 33 7.96 6.60 13.20
N GLY A 34 7.31 7.62 12.63
CA GLY A 34 7.97 8.72 11.91
C GLY A 34 8.52 8.40 10.52
N LYS A 35 8.55 7.11 10.14
CA LYS A 35 8.96 6.71 8.79
C LYS A 35 7.93 7.11 7.74
N TRP A 36 8.40 7.32 6.51
CA TRP A 36 7.55 7.52 5.37
C TRP A 36 7.14 6.18 4.73
N THR A 37 5.93 6.12 4.23
CA THR A 37 5.32 4.90 3.68
C THR A 37 4.27 5.26 2.63
N VAL A 38 3.56 4.25 2.14
CA VAL A 38 2.36 4.41 1.31
C VAL A 38 1.13 3.94 2.08
N PRO A 39 -0.09 4.40 1.75
CA PRO A 39 -1.32 3.95 2.40
C PRO A 39 -1.55 2.44 2.27
N GLY A 40 -2.20 1.84 3.26
CA GLY A 40 -2.56 0.43 3.22
C GLY A 40 -2.96 -0.12 4.58
N GLY A 41 -3.44 -1.34 4.58
CA GLY A 41 -3.88 -1.99 5.82
C GLY A 41 -4.16 -3.47 5.66
N ASN A 42 -4.63 -4.07 6.74
CA ASN A 42 -4.86 -5.50 6.82
C ASN A 42 -6.18 -5.92 6.16
N LEU A 43 -6.15 -7.09 5.52
CA LEU A 43 -7.36 -7.81 5.18
C LEU A 43 -8.00 -8.36 6.45
N GLU A 44 -9.25 -7.99 6.69
CA GLU A 44 -10.05 -8.49 7.80
C GLU A 44 -11.29 -9.23 7.31
N ILE A 45 -11.78 -10.18 8.08
CA ILE A 45 -13.01 -10.94 7.73
C ILE A 45 -14.20 -10.00 7.48
N LYS A 46 -14.29 -8.89 8.22
CA LYS A 46 -15.35 -7.88 8.06
C LYS A 46 -15.38 -7.23 6.67
N ASP A 47 -14.26 -7.24 5.94
CA ASP A 47 -14.17 -6.61 4.63
C ASP A 47 -15.01 -7.31 3.56
N TYR A 48 -15.35 -8.58 3.77
CA TYR A 48 -16.09 -9.38 2.78
C TYR A 48 -17.26 -10.20 3.35
N ILE A 49 -17.21 -10.68 4.61
CA ILE A 49 -18.16 -11.69 5.13
C ILE A 49 -19.64 -11.30 5.01
N ASN A 50 -19.96 -10.01 5.11
CA ASN A 50 -21.31 -9.48 5.03
C ASN A 50 -21.68 -8.94 3.64
N LYS A 51 -20.77 -9.04 2.66
CA LYS A 51 -21.03 -8.64 1.28
C LYS A 51 -21.69 -9.78 0.50
N PRO A 52 -22.50 -9.47 -0.54
CA PRO A 52 -22.94 -10.49 -1.48
C PRO A 52 -21.75 -11.23 -2.08
N LYS A 53 -21.89 -12.54 -2.22
CA LYS A 53 -20.88 -13.36 -2.90
C LYS A 53 -20.99 -13.20 -4.42
N ASP A 54 -19.88 -13.21 -5.11
CA ASP A 54 -19.82 -13.17 -6.57
C ASP A 54 -20.15 -14.53 -7.20
N THR A 55 -19.90 -15.60 -6.44
CA THR A 55 -20.30 -16.98 -6.79
C THR A 55 -21.08 -17.61 -5.64
N SER A 56 -21.34 -18.91 -5.69
CA SER A 56 -22.01 -19.61 -4.58
C SER A 56 -21.20 -19.56 -3.27
N VAL A 57 -19.86 -19.42 -3.33
CA VAL A 57 -18.97 -19.53 -2.17
C VAL A 57 -17.85 -18.49 -2.09
N HIS A 58 -17.60 -17.70 -3.17
CA HIS A 58 -16.44 -16.82 -3.26
C HIS A 58 -16.79 -15.33 -3.32
N TRP A 59 -15.87 -14.50 -2.83
CA TRP A 59 -15.79 -13.06 -3.06
C TRP A 59 -14.52 -12.78 -3.87
N TYR A 60 -14.63 -11.94 -4.90
CA TYR A 60 -13.53 -11.53 -5.77
C TYR A 60 -13.13 -10.08 -5.52
N ASN A 61 -11.94 -9.68 -5.98
CA ASN A 61 -11.39 -8.32 -5.89
C ASN A 61 -11.36 -7.77 -4.45
N VAL A 62 -11.20 -8.66 -3.47
CA VAL A 62 -11.29 -8.29 -2.05
C VAL A 62 -10.14 -7.36 -1.66
N LEU A 63 -8.92 -7.59 -2.17
CA LEU A 63 -7.76 -6.75 -1.85
C LEU A 63 -7.90 -5.33 -2.42
N GLU A 64 -8.48 -5.19 -3.60
CA GLU A 64 -8.79 -3.90 -4.20
C GLU A 64 -9.81 -3.12 -3.36
N GLU A 65 -10.83 -3.78 -2.84
CA GLU A 65 -11.81 -3.18 -1.94
C GLU A 65 -11.20 -2.79 -0.58
N VAL A 66 -10.30 -3.61 -0.03
CA VAL A 66 -9.54 -3.26 1.19
C VAL A 66 -8.69 -2.02 0.93
N LEU A 67 -7.97 -1.96 -0.19
CA LEU A 67 -7.15 -0.80 -0.51
C LEU A 67 -7.99 0.47 -0.66
N LYS A 68 -9.15 0.43 -1.33
CA LYS A 68 -10.06 1.57 -1.42
C LYS A 68 -10.50 2.07 -0.05
N ARG A 69 -10.88 1.15 0.83
CA ARG A 69 -11.28 1.48 2.21
C ARG A 69 -10.15 2.15 2.98
N GLU A 70 -8.95 1.54 2.98
CA GLU A 70 -7.78 2.07 3.70
C GLU A 70 -7.36 3.46 3.17
N VAL A 71 -7.29 3.63 1.84
CA VAL A 71 -6.97 4.92 1.23
C VAL A 71 -8.00 5.98 1.60
N LYS A 72 -9.29 5.62 1.61
CA LYS A 72 -10.36 6.53 2.04
C LYS A 72 -10.23 6.92 3.51
N GLU A 73 -9.97 5.96 4.39
CA GLU A 73 -9.84 6.16 5.84
C GLU A 73 -8.56 6.94 6.20
N GLU A 74 -7.42 6.61 5.60
CA GLU A 74 -6.13 7.19 5.96
C GLU A 74 -5.88 8.56 5.33
N VAL A 75 -6.29 8.76 4.07
CA VAL A 75 -5.92 9.95 3.28
C VAL A 75 -7.10 10.62 2.57
N GLY A 76 -8.32 10.12 2.71
CA GLY A 76 -9.54 10.76 2.20
C GLY A 76 -9.75 10.69 0.68
N LEU A 77 -8.94 9.93 -0.05
CA LEU A 77 -8.99 9.85 -1.51
C LEU A 77 -9.89 8.72 -2.01
N GLU A 78 -10.47 8.92 -3.20
CA GLU A 78 -11.00 7.83 -4.03
C GLU A 78 -9.94 7.44 -5.08
N ILE A 79 -9.86 6.15 -5.38
CA ILE A 79 -8.87 5.57 -6.31
C ILE A 79 -9.52 4.67 -7.35
N LYS A 80 -8.84 4.51 -8.48
CA LYS A 80 -9.27 3.68 -9.60
C LYS A 80 -8.09 2.99 -10.29
N ASN A 81 -8.37 2.16 -11.28
CA ASN A 81 -7.37 1.54 -12.18
C ASN A 81 -6.22 0.88 -11.42
N MET A 82 -6.56 0.00 -10.47
CA MET A 82 -5.58 -0.71 -9.66
C MET A 82 -4.85 -1.78 -10.46
N GLY A 83 -3.56 -1.92 -10.19
CA GLY A 83 -2.70 -2.94 -10.79
C GLY A 83 -1.74 -3.54 -9.77
N TYR A 84 -1.32 -4.77 -10.02
CA TYR A 84 -0.34 -5.46 -9.18
C TYR A 84 1.07 -4.92 -9.46
N ILE A 85 1.84 -4.68 -8.39
CA ILE A 85 3.27 -4.31 -8.48
C ILE A 85 4.14 -5.50 -8.04
N THR A 86 4.06 -5.88 -6.78
CA THR A 86 4.87 -6.94 -6.17
C THR A 86 4.23 -7.45 -4.89
N ASN A 87 4.90 -8.38 -4.22
CA ASN A 87 4.57 -8.81 -2.87
C ASN A 87 5.82 -9.05 -2.05
N MET A 88 5.67 -9.04 -0.73
CA MET A 88 6.73 -9.38 0.20
C MET A 88 6.20 -10.13 1.41
N THR A 89 7.06 -10.88 2.08
CA THR A 89 6.79 -11.50 3.37
C THR A 89 7.85 -11.13 4.39
N PHE A 90 7.45 -11.01 5.64
CA PHE A 90 8.36 -10.85 6.77
C PHE A 90 7.74 -11.38 8.06
N ILE A 91 8.58 -11.56 9.07
CA ILE A 91 8.13 -11.94 10.41
C ILE A 91 8.00 -10.67 11.25
N GLN A 92 6.82 -10.45 11.80
CA GLN A 92 6.56 -9.31 12.68
C GLN A 92 7.26 -9.48 14.05
N PRO A 93 7.43 -8.40 14.83
CA PRO A 93 8.06 -8.47 16.15
C PRO A 93 7.38 -9.44 17.15
N ASP A 94 6.10 -9.76 16.92
CA ASP A 94 5.34 -10.74 17.71
C ASP A 94 5.43 -12.19 17.17
N ASN A 95 6.36 -12.43 16.24
CA ASN A 95 6.58 -13.68 15.51
C ASN A 95 5.44 -14.13 14.59
N SER A 96 4.47 -13.29 14.30
CA SER A 96 3.45 -13.61 13.30
C SER A 96 3.97 -13.35 11.88
N PRO A 97 3.78 -14.28 10.92
CA PRO A 97 4.15 -14.02 9.53
C PRO A 97 3.14 -13.09 8.86
N MET A 98 3.66 -12.20 8.04
CA MET A 98 2.89 -11.22 7.26
C MET A 98 3.18 -11.40 5.77
N LEU A 99 2.12 -11.40 4.96
CA LEU A 99 2.19 -11.23 3.50
C LEU A 99 1.64 -9.85 3.15
N ILE A 100 2.42 -9.04 2.47
CA ILE A 100 1.96 -7.76 1.91
C ILE A 100 1.88 -7.87 0.39
N ILE A 101 0.77 -7.43 -0.17
CA ILE A 101 0.58 -7.29 -1.61
C ILE A 101 0.57 -5.80 -1.94
N SER A 102 1.51 -5.37 -2.79
CA SER A 102 1.64 -3.98 -3.22
C SER A 102 0.93 -3.77 -4.55
N LEU A 103 -0.02 -2.84 -4.56
CA LEU A 103 -0.78 -2.44 -5.73
C LEU A 103 -0.45 -1.00 -6.12
N SER A 104 -0.61 -0.69 -7.40
CA SER A 104 -0.73 0.68 -7.89
C SER A 104 -2.19 1.08 -7.99
N ALA A 105 -2.49 2.36 -7.88
CA ALA A 105 -3.82 2.90 -8.16
C ALA A 105 -3.70 4.33 -8.67
N GLU A 106 -4.64 4.77 -9.50
CA GLU A 106 -4.74 6.16 -9.90
C GLU A 106 -5.64 6.93 -8.93
N HIS A 107 -5.24 8.16 -8.60
CA HIS A 107 -6.14 9.10 -7.94
C HIS A 107 -7.37 9.33 -8.83
N ASP A 108 -8.55 9.22 -8.25
CA ASP A 108 -9.80 9.50 -8.95
C ASP A 108 -10.37 10.85 -8.50
N THR A 109 -10.74 10.96 -7.23
CA THR A 109 -11.31 12.19 -6.65
C THR A 109 -10.85 12.42 -5.22
N GLY A 110 -11.08 13.61 -4.71
CA GLY A 110 -10.79 14.01 -3.34
C GLY A 110 -9.45 14.74 -3.19
N GLU A 111 -9.30 15.43 -2.08
CA GLU A 111 -8.07 16.04 -1.61
C GLU A 111 -7.56 15.27 -0.40
N VAL A 112 -6.22 15.30 -0.17
CA VAL A 112 -5.64 14.56 0.95
C VAL A 112 -6.10 15.15 2.28
N VAL A 113 -6.78 14.32 3.07
CA VAL A 113 -7.17 14.60 4.46
C VAL A 113 -6.64 13.45 5.31
N LEU A 114 -5.58 13.70 6.05
CA LEU A 114 -4.97 12.68 6.91
C LEU A 114 -5.84 12.37 8.13
N ASN A 115 -5.89 11.09 8.51
CA ASN A 115 -6.38 10.69 9.82
C ASN A 115 -5.23 10.75 10.86
N ASN A 116 -5.46 10.21 12.06
CA ASN A 116 -4.47 10.24 13.15
C ASN A 116 -3.31 9.24 12.97
N GLU A 117 -3.31 8.43 11.92
CA GLU A 117 -2.24 7.45 11.65
C GLU A 117 -1.02 8.07 10.97
N SER A 118 -1.22 9.20 10.29
CA SER A 118 -0.18 9.94 9.58
C SER A 118 -0.14 11.40 9.99
N ILE A 119 1.07 11.97 10.03
CA ILE A 119 1.30 13.37 10.44
C ILE A 119 1.66 14.27 9.27
N ASN A 120 1.99 13.69 8.11
CA ASN A 120 2.36 14.45 6.92
C ASN A 120 2.12 13.62 5.65
N TYR A 121 2.10 14.29 4.50
CA TYR A 121 2.07 13.64 3.20
C TYR A 121 2.83 14.46 2.15
N LYS A 122 3.25 13.78 1.09
CA LYS A 122 3.86 14.41 -0.10
C LYS A 122 3.46 13.65 -1.37
N TRP A 123 3.34 14.40 -2.46
CA TRP A 123 3.34 13.87 -3.80
C TRP A 123 4.74 14.01 -4.37
N VAL A 124 5.42 12.91 -4.61
CA VAL A 124 6.83 12.86 -5.02
C VAL A 124 6.97 12.10 -6.34
N ASP A 125 7.94 12.47 -7.17
CA ASP A 125 8.39 11.60 -8.24
C ASP A 125 9.41 10.56 -7.71
N ALA A 126 9.84 9.64 -8.57
CA ALA A 126 10.76 8.57 -8.16
C ALA A 126 12.12 9.10 -7.70
N ASP A 127 12.60 10.21 -8.30
CA ASP A 127 13.87 10.82 -7.88
C ASP A 127 13.75 11.56 -6.56
N GLU A 128 12.63 12.25 -6.32
CA GLU A 128 12.36 12.93 -5.06
C GLU A 128 12.18 11.93 -3.90
N ALA A 129 11.57 10.76 -4.15
CA ALA A 129 11.26 9.75 -3.13
C ALA A 129 12.49 9.29 -2.34
N LYS A 130 13.66 9.22 -2.97
CA LYS A 130 14.92 8.83 -2.31
C LYS A 130 15.37 9.76 -1.17
N ASN A 131 14.84 11.00 -1.12
CA ASN A 131 15.20 11.99 -0.11
C ASN A 131 14.39 11.84 1.19
N TYR A 132 13.44 10.90 1.24
CA TYR A 132 12.59 10.64 2.38
C TYR A 132 13.04 9.38 3.11
N ASP A 133 12.91 9.37 4.44
CA ASP A 133 13.21 8.20 5.26
C ASP A 133 12.07 7.17 5.14
N LEU A 134 11.98 6.54 3.96
CA LEU A 134 10.99 5.53 3.64
C LEU A 134 11.24 4.24 4.44
N ILE A 135 10.17 3.51 4.73
CA ILE A 135 10.30 2.11 5.15
C ILE A 135 11.04 1.34 4.06
N GLU A 136 12.00 0.50 4.48
CA GLU A 136 12.86 -0.25 3.55
C GLU A 136 12.04 -1.05 2.52
N GLY A 137 12.39 -0.92 1.26
CA GLY A 137 11.74 -1.57 0.13
C GLY A 137 10.73 -0.69 -0.64
N ILE A 138 10.13 0.30 0.02
CA ILE A 138 9.10 1.15 -0.63
C ILE A 138 9.70 2.02 -1.74
N TYR A 139 10.93 2.51 -1.58
CA TYR A 139 11.58 3.26 -2.65
C TYR A 139 11.71 2.42 -3.92
N GLU A 140 12.18 1.18 -3.77
CA GLU A 140 12.33 0.24 -4.89
C GLU A 140 10.98 -0.10 -5.54
N GLU A 141 9.90 -0.21 -4.77
CA GLU A 141 8.55 -0.40 -5.32
C GLU A 141 8.08 0.81 -6.14
N ILE A 142 8.36 2.03 -5.68
CA ILE A 142 8.09 3.26 -6.43
C ILE A 142 8.87 3.26 -7.76
N VAL A 143 10.16 2.90 -7.72
CA VAL A 143 10.99 2.80 -8.94
C VAL A 143 10.49 1.71 -9.89
N MET A 144 10.05 0.56 -9.36
CA MET A 144 9.41 -0.48 -10.17
C MET A 144 8.18 0.05 -10.91
N LEU A 145 7.29 0.73 -10.19
CA LEU A 145 6.09 1.31 -10.78
C LEU A 145 6.43 2.38 -11.82
N ASP A 146 7.38 3.26 -11.52
CA ASP A 146 7.83 4.31 -12.46
C ASP A 146 8.37 3.70 -13.76
N ASN A 147 9.14 2.62 -13.67
CA ASN A 147 9.61 1.87 -14.83
C ASN A 147 8.47 1.20 -15.59
N LEU A 148 7.52 0.59 -14.87
CA LEU A 148 6.36 -0.05 -15.48
C LEU A 148 5.52 0.95 -16.29
N LEU A 149 5.30 2.14 -15.76
CA LEU A 149 4.58 3.22 -16.44
C LEU A 149 5.32 3.75 -17.68
N LYS A 150 6.63 3.59 -17.73
CA LYS A 150 7.49 3.88 -18.91
C LYS A 150 7.55 2.70 -19.91
N GLY A 151 6.82 1.62 -19.67
CA GLY A 151 6.81 0.43 -20.51
C GLY A 151 7.92 -0.60 -20.23
N ASN A 152 8.65 -0.45 -19.14
CA ASN A 152 9.75 -1.33 -18.74
C ASN A 152 9.35 -2.19 -17.53
N LYS A 153 9.20 -3.49 -17.69
CA LYS A 153 9.00 -4.40 -16.58
C LYS A 153 10.33 -4.72 -15.92
N VAL A 154 10.43 -4.48 -14.62
CA VAL A 154 11.59 -4.82 -13.79
C VAL A 154 11.14 -5.60 -12.56
N ASP A 155 11.96 -6.55 -12.12
CA ASP A 155 11.75 -7.24 -10.86
C ASP A 155 12.30 -6.41 -9.70
N TRP A 156 11.73 -6.60 -8.52
CA TRP A 156 12.23 -5.94 -7.32
C TRP A 156 13.67 -6.36 -7.02
N LYS A 157 14.54 -5.41 -6.81
CA LYS A 157 15.92 -5.60 -6.35
C LYS A 157 16.26 -4.52 -5.34
N LYS A 158 17.00 -4.88 -4.29
CA LYS A 158 17.55 -3.89 -3.39
C LYS A 158 18.42 -2.89 -4.19
N ASP A 159 18.28 -1.61 -3.85
CA ASP A 159 18.99 -0.49 -4.54
C ASP A 159 18.61 -0.38 -6.03
N LEU A 160 17.39 -0.74 -6.39
CA LEU A 160 16.85 -0.51 -7.74
C LEU A 160 16.88 1.00 -8.06
N LYS A 161 17.37 1.33 -9.24
CA LYS A 161 17.51 2.73 -9.70
C LYS A 161 16.59 3.01 -10.87
#